data_728e4de5c68a9bad192d2c48ea501120
#
_entry.id   728e4de5c68a9bad192d2c48ea501120
#
_cell.length_a   1.000
_cell.length_b   1.000
_cell.length_c   1.000
_cell.angle_alpha   90.00
_cell.angle_beta   90.00
_cell.angle_gamma   90.00
#
_symmetry.space_group_name_H-M   'P 1'
#
loop_
_entity.id
_entity.type
_entity.pdbx_description
1 polymer ?
#
loop_
_entity_poly.entity_id
_entity_poly.type
_entity_poly.pdbx_seq_one_letter_code
_entity_poly.pdbx_strand_id
1 'polypeptide(L)'
;MIISEKKQIKMLSNAEMELIHLGACRLLSRVGVKVTHEVIAEKLISQGALRKGERITIPANMVENALEKTAKTIQFDAPDPAYSFTLNAVENRVKFGPGGQALYIVHPAAGGWGRRPAGTDDLKQILVLCNRLKNVDFITRPVECDVPEDRMDLEKARIFRQCCSKPMNLANLIKVEHLDRVLEMIGDPAHVSFIISLISSPLVLDNSAGDKFIALVEKNLPVSISCCPQGGSTAPFSEVGELLQLHAELLFGFVLGNVIRPGARLLYRGIPVTSNLYTDGSPRWCQPESIRRVALAAQLCRFYNLPCCGTAGVSDEAEPSAQVISEKVLSWVYEMAAGAQYINSALGMLEQVLSVSYQQYVIDDILLGIVKEKFGENGSLKPSQLALSAATAALSRFGVAVDEKMEAELAARIRHIENAMEPYNEEYIGEQLNLIEKAVNKTSSTVFMKTARKGLREGYLYRGDRIDAPLDLSDATGRLESILGQVN
;
A
#
# COMPACT_ATOMS: atom_id res chain seq x y z
N MET A 1 12.55 4.92 12.27
CA MET A 1 13.51 5.91 11.72
C MET A 1 12.77 7.20 11.41
N ILE A 2 13.38 8.38 11.60
CA ILE A 2 12.83 9.69 11.25
C ILE A 2 13.55 10.19 9.99
N ILE A 3 12.77 10.61 8.99
CA ILE A 3 13.30 11.14 7.71
C ILE A 3 13.42 12.67 7.86
N SER A 4 14.60 13.21 7.59
CA SER A 4 14.81 14.67 7.61
C SER A 4 14.13 15.34 6.40
N GLU A 5 13.68 16.59 6.57
CA GLU A 5 13.03 17.36 5.48
C GLU A 5 13.89 17.46 4.22
N LYS A 6 15.23 17.51 4.35
CA LYS A 6 16.17 17.58 3.22
C LYS A 6 16.15 16.33 2.32
N LYS A 7 15.64 15.20 2.83
CA LYS A 7 15.52 13.91 2.13
C LYS A 7 14.10 13.63 1.68
N GLN A 8 13.18 14.57 1.86
CA GLN A 8 11.82 14.47 1.34
C GLN A 8 11.79 14.86 -0.13
N ILE A 9 10.93 14.19 -0.87
CA ILE A 9 10.66 14.53 -2.26
C ILE A 9 9.35 15.32 -2.34
N LYS A 10 9.36 16.34 -3.21
CA LYS A 10 8.17 17.11 -3.56
C LYS A 10 7.96 16.98 -5.07
N MET A 11 7.21 15.98 -5.46
CA MET A 11 6.87 15.73 -6.87
C MET A 11 5.66 16.55 -7.31
N LEU A 12 4.80 16.96 -6.38
CA LEU A 12 3.69 17.90 -6.58
C LEU A 12 3.92 19.14 -5.73
N SER A 13 3.61 20.30 -6.30
CA SER A 13 3.46 21.55 -5.55
C SER A 13 2.19 21.53 -4.70
N ASN A 14 2.11 22.43 -3.71
CA ASN A 14 0.89 22.58 -2.92
C ASN A 14 -0.33 22.95 -3.77
N ALA A 15 -0.14 23.78 -4.81
CA ALA A 15 -1.21 24.16 -5.72
C ALA A 15 -1.74 22.97 -6.53
N GLU A 16 -0.86 22.08 -7.01
CA GLU A 16 -1.28 20.86 -7.71
C GLU A 16 -2.01 19.88 -6.78
N MET A 17 -1.54 19.71 -5.54
CA MET A 17 -2.24 18.90 -4.53
C MET A 17 -3.63 19.45 -4.21
N GLU A 18 -3.76 20.78 -4.10
CA GLU A 18 -5.04 21.46 -3.89
C GLU A 18 -5.99 21.26 -5.09
N LEU A 19 -5.49 21.35 -6.32
CA LEU A 19 -6.28 21.08 -7.53
C LEU A 19 -6.81 19.63 -7.56
N ILE A 20 -5.99 18.64 -7.18
CA ILE A 20 -6.44 17.24 -7.07
C ILE A 20 -7.53 17.12 -6.00
N HIS A 21 -7.34 17.77 -4.85
CA HIS A 21 -8.32 17.75 -3.77
C HIS A 21 -9.66 18.36 -4.18
N LEU A 22 -9.63 19.56 -4.74
CA LEU A 22 -10.85 20.23 -5.23
C LEU A 22 -11.55 19.38 -6.30
N GLY A 23 -10.77 18.73 -7.19
CA GLY A 23 -11.28 17.77 -8.15
C GLY A 23 -11.97 16.58 -7.48
N ALA A 24 -11.36 15.99 -6.46
CA ALA A 24 -11.93 14.87 -5.70
C ALA A 24 -13.22 15.28 -4.96
N CYS A 25 -13.27 16.47 -4.37
CA CYS A 25 -14.48 17.03 -3.76
C CYS A 25 -15.58 17.26 -4.80
N ARG A 26 -15.23 17.76 -6.00
CA ARG A 26 -16.18 17.90 -7.13
C ARG A 26 -16.71 16.53 -7.57
N LEU A 27 -15.86 15.50 -7.62
CA LEU A 27 -16.27 14.14 -7.96
C LEU A 27 -17.26 13.59 -6.94
N LEU A 28 -16.98 13.73 -5.65
CA LEU A 28 -17.87 13.31 -4.56
C LEU A 28 -19.20 14.08 -4.53
N SER A 29 -19.20 15.39 -4.80
CA SER A 29 -20.42 16.21 -4.77
C SER A 29 -21.29 16.06 -6.03
N ARG A 30 -20.70 15.83 -7.21
CA ARG A 30 -21.43 15.67 -8.49
C ARG A 30 -21.88 14.25 -8.74
N VAL A 31 -20.97 13.29 -8.56
CA VAL A 31 -21.15 11.87 -8.89
C VAL A 31 -21.47 11.06 -7.64
N GLY A 32 -20.74 11.27 -6.55
CA GLY A 32 -20.88 10.51 -5.31
C GLY A 32 -20.46 9.06 -5.42
N VAL A 33 -20.73 8.30 -4.37
CA VAL A 33 -20.43 6.86 -4.26
C VAL A 33 -21.72 6.06 -4.35
N LYS A 34 -21.73 4.97 -5.11
CA LYS A 34 -22.82 3.99 -5.07
C LYS A 34 -22.76 3.27 -3.74
N VAL A 35 -23.79 3.45 -2.90
CA VAL A 35 -23.86 2.85 -1.56
C VAL A 35 -25.04 1.90 -1.53
N THR A 36 -24.76 0.60 -1.49
CA THR A 36 -25.81 -0.44 -1.41
C THR A 36 -26.25 -0.70 0.04
N HIS A 37 -25.50 -0.22 1.02
CA HIS A 37 -25.72 -0.38 2.43
C HIS A 37 -26.64 0.72 2.98
N GLU A 38 -27.92 0.41 3.22
CA GLU A 38 -28.93 1.44 3.54
C GLU A 38 -28.64 2.15 4.88
N VAL A 39 -28.20 1.45 5.92
CA VAL A 39 -27.85 2.08 7.21
C VAL A 39 -26.73 3.11 7.05
N ILE A 40 -25.73 2.83 6.20
CA ILE A 40 -24.65 3.79 5.88
C ILE A 40 -25.22 4.98 5.12
N ALA A 41 -26.07 4.74 4.13
CA ALA A 41 -26.70 5.79 3.36
C ALA A 41 -27.51 6.75 4.25
N GLU A 42 -28.33 6.20 5.15
CA GLU A 42 -29.11 6.99 6.12
C GLU A 42 -28.22 7.79 7.08
N LYS A 43 -27.15 7.17 7.63
CA LYS A 43 -26.17 7.86 8.48
C LYS A 43 -25.55 9.05 7.75
N LEU A 44 -25.10 8.86 6.51
CA LEU A 44 -24.50 9.93 5.69
C LEU A 44 -25.52 11.05 5.39
N ILE A 45 -26.75 10.70 5.01
CA ILE A 45 -27.82 11.65 4.71
C ILE A 45 -28.18 12.48 5.95
N SER A 46 -28.25 11.86 7.13
CA SER A 46 -28.53 12.57 8.39
C SER A 46 -27.46 13.62 8.73
N GLN A 47 -26.27 13.51 8.17
CA GLN A 47 -25.16 14.46 8.34
C GLN A 47 -24.99 15.45 7.18
N GLY A 48 -25.92 15.46 6.21
CA GLY A 48 -25.95 16.44 5.14
C GLY A 48 -25.54 15.92 3.75
N ALA A 49 -25.27 14.63 3.59
CA ALA A 49 -25.13 14.02 2.27
C ALA A 49 -26.47 13.94 1.55
N LEU A 50 -26.46 13.84 0.22
CA LEU A 50 -27.68 13.80 -0.57
C LEU A 50 -27.77 12.51 -1.39
N ARG A 51 -28.95 11.91 -1.44
CA ARG A 51 -29.21 10.75 -2.31
C ARG A 51 -29.52 11.20 -3.73
N LYS A 52 -28.78 10.66 -4.68
CA LYS A 52 -28.97 10.86 -6.13
C LYS A 52 -29.08 9.50 -6.81
N GLY A 53 -30.31 8.97 -6.92
CA GLY A 53 -30.54 7.59 -7.37
C GLY A 53 -29.90 6.57 -6.42
N GLU A 54 -29.05 5.71 -6.95
CA GLU A 54 -28.29 4.71 -6.15
C GLU A 54 -27.02 5.27 -5.50
N ARG A 55 -26.73 6.55 -5.70
CA ARG A 55 -25.50 7.18 -5.24
C ARG A 55 -25.75 8.17 -4.11
N ILE A 56 -24.79 8.26 -3.22
CA ILE A 56 -24.77 9.26 -2.15
C ILE A 56 -23.68 10.28 -2.50
N THR A 57 -24.10 11.54 -2.68
CA THR A 57 -23.18 12.65 -2.94
C THR A 57 -22.76 13.29 -1.62
N ILE A 58 -21.50 13.66 -1.54
CA ILE A 58 -20.87 14.20 -0.33
C ILE A 58 -20.51 15.66 -0.58
N PRO A 59 -21.10 16.63 0.13
CA PRO A 59 -20.70 18.03 0.08
C PRO A 59 -19.27 18.25 0.58
N ALA A 60 -18.57 19.23 0.03
CA ALA A 60 -17.17 19.52 0.37
C ALA A 60 -16.97 19.81 1.86
N ASN A 61 -17.90 20.51 2.52
CA ASN A 61 -17.82 20.78 3.95
C ASN A 61 -17.83 19.51 4.82
N MET A 62 -18.47 18.42 4.37
CA MET A 62 -18.39 17.14 5.07
C MET A 62 -16.99 16.53 4.96
N VAL A 63 -16.33 16.71 3.81
CA VAL A 63 -14.93 16.25 3.61
C VAL A 63 -13.99 17.02 4.53
N GLU A 64 -14.07 18.34 4.54
CA GLU A 64 -13.23 19.20 5.39
C GLU A 64 -13.43 18.89 6.87
N ASN A 65 -14.68 18.79 7.34
CA ASN A 65 -15.00 18.40 8.71
C ASN A 65 -14.42 17.02 9.10
N ALA A 66 -14.45 16.06 8.18
CA ALA A 66 -13.91 14.73 8.42
C ALA A 66 -12.37 14.74 8.51
N LEU A 67 -11.72 15.48 7.61
CA LEU A 67 -10.26 15.66 7.63
C LEU A 67 -9.79 16.33 8.92
N GLU A 68 -10.52 17.35 9.41
CA GLU A 68 -10.22 18.03 10.68
C GLU A 68 -10.36 17.09 11.88
N LYS A 69 -11.47 16.34 11.97
CA LYS A 69 -11.81 15.47 13.11
C LYS A 69 -10.99 14.19 13.18
N THR A 70 -10.48 13.69 12.06
CA THR A 70 -9.71 12.44 12.02
C THR A 70 -8.52 12.48 12.98
N ALA A 71 -8.31 11.40 13.74
CA ALA A 71 -7.20 11.26 14.67
C ALA A 71 -5.84 11.47 13.94
N LYS A 72 -5.05 12.43 14.42
CA LYS A 72 -3.72 12.75 13.85
C LYS A 72 -2.60 11.90 14.48
N THR A 73 -2.92 11.22 15.56
CA THR A 73 -2.00 10.36 16.30
C THR A 73 -2.67 9.03 16.57
N ILE A 74 -1.99 7.94 16.21
CA ILE A 74 -2.47 6.57 16.41
C ILE A 74 -1.41 5.77 17.15
N GLN A 75 -1.79 5.22 18.31
CA GLN A 75 -0.96 4.29 19.07
C GLN A 75 -1.15 2.86 18.54
N PHE A 76 -0.05 2.15 18.38
CA PHE A 76 0.03 0.73 18.06
C PHE A 76 0.77 0.02 19.19
N ASP A 77 0.03 -0.64 20.05
CA ASP A 77 0.60 -1.42 21.13
C ASP A 77 0.97 -2.83 20.65
N ALA A 78 1.87 -3.46 21.36
CA ALA A 78 2.39 -4.78 21.04
C ALA A 78 2.32 -5.69 22.26
N PRO A 79 2.20 -7.03 22.07
CA PRO A 79 2.33 -8.00 23.16
C PRO A 79 3.65 -7.84 23.95
N ASP A 80 4.76 -7.54 23.27
CA ASP A 80 5.98 -7.05 23.89
C ASP A 80 6.03 -5.52 23.78
N PRO A 81 5.89 -4.78 24.90
CA PRO A 81 5.85 -3.30 24.89
C PRO A 81 7.06 -2.63 24.22
N ALA A 82 8.21 -3.33 24.13
CA ALA A 82 9.41 -2.80 23.48
C ALA A 82 9.20 -2.53 21.98
N TYR A 83 8.21 -3.17 21.35
CA TYR A 83 7.86 -2.97 19.94
C TYR A 83 6.70 -1.99 19.73
N SER A 84 6.06 -1.50 20.80
CA SER A 84 4.99 -0.51 20.67
C SER A 84 5.49 0.79 20.05
N PHE A 85 4.65 1.45 19.28
CA PHE A 85 4.98 2.73 18.66
C PHE A 85 3.74 3.59 18.42
N THR A 86 4.00 4.89 18.29
CA THR A 86 3.00 5.88 17.92
C THR A 86 3.28 6.40 16.51
N LEU A 87 2.26 6.47 15.66
CA LEU A 87 2.29 7.28 14.45
C LEU A 87 1.70 8.63 14.75
N ASN A 88 2.47 9.68 14.48
CA ASN A 88 2.00 11.05 14.50
C ASN A 88 2.03 11.61 13.08
N ALA A 89 0.90 12.09 12.59
CA ALA A 89 0.74 12.55 11.21
C ALA A 89 1.72 13.66 10.79
N VAL A 90 2.26 14.46 11.71
CA VAL A 90 3.23 15.52 11.39
C VAL A 90 4.68 15.03 11.41
N GLU A 91 4.96 13.87 12.00
CA GLU A 91 6.32 13.30 12.04
C GLU A 91 6.60 12.49 10.77
N ASN A 92 7.85 12.50 10.30
CA ASN A 92 8.31 11.64 9.21
C ASN A 92 8.98 10.37 9.76
N ARG A 93 8.28 9.68 10.66
CA ARG A 93 8.73 8.42 11.25
C ARG A 93 8.21 7.26 10.43
N VAL A 94 9.11 6.42 9.93
CA VAL A 94 8.75 5.28 9.08
C VAL A 94 8.82 3.97 9.86
N LYS A 95 7.82 3.12 9.68
CA LYS A 95 7.65 1.77 10.21
C LYS A 95 7.38 0.80 9.07
N PHE A 96 7.97 -0.39 9.12
CA PHE A 96 7.88 -1.40 8.07
C PHE A 96 7.26 -2.69 8.58
N GLY A 97 6.40 -3.29 7.76
CA GLY A 97 5.84 -4.61 8.03
C GLY A 97 5.62 -5.43 6.77
N PRO A 98 5.61 -6.76 6.90
CA PRO A 98 5.18 -7.66 5.83
C PRO A 98 3.70 -7.46 5.53
N GLY A 99 3.18 -8.19 4.57
CA GLY A 99 1.75 -8.21 4.27
C GLY A 99 1.48 -8.78 2.90
N GLY A 100 0.24 -8.66 2.42
CA GLY A 100 -0.13 -8.99 1.08
C GLY A 100 -1.09 -10.16 0.92
N GLN A 101 -1.25 -11.02 1.92
CA GLN A 101 -2.16 -12.17 1.85
C GLN A 101 -1.84 -13.10 0.67
N ALA A 102 -0.55 -13.42 0.49
CA ALA A 102 -0.09 -14.26 -0.59
C ALA A 102 -0.71 -15.68 -0.54
N LEU A 103 -0.94 -16.23 -1.71
CA LEU A 103 -1.53 -17.57 -1.88
C LEU A 103 -0.47 -18.66 -2.01
N TYR A 104 0.78 -18.27 -2.31
CA TYR A 104 1.84 -19.21 -2.65
C TYR A 104 3.14 -18.90 -1.94
N ILE A 105 3.94 -19.96 -1.76
CA ILE A 105 5.32 -19.89 -1.30
C ILE A 105 6.26 -20.21 -2.46
N VAL A 106 7.19 -19.30 -2.75
CA VAL A 106 8.33 -19.54 -3.65
C VAL A 106 9.50 -20.02 -2.83
N HIS A 107 10.12 -21.12 -3.26
CA HIS A 107 11.18 -21.80 -2.52
C HIS A 107 12.27 -22.34 -3.45
N PRO A 108 13.51 -22.51 -2.98
CA PRO A 108 14.55 -23.20 -3.75
C PRO A 108 14.14 -24.61 -4.14
N ALA A 109 14.41 -24.99 -5.39
CA ALA A 109 14.12 -26.30 -5.96
C ALA A 109 15.28 -26.78 -6.85
N ALA A 110 15.27 -28.05 -7.23
CA ALA A 110 16.26 -28.57 -8.16
C ALA A 110 16.19 -27.82 -9.50
N GLY A 111 17.26 -27.13 -9.85
CA GLY A 111 17.36 -26.36 -11.09
C GLY A 111 16.80 -24.93 -11.04
N GLY A 112 16.49 -24.38 -9.85
CA GLY A 112 16.03 -23.00 -9.71
C GLY A 112 15.05 -22.78 -8.56
N TRP A 113 13.87 -22.24 -8.85
CA TRP A 113 12.83 -21.93 -7.87
C TRP A 113 11.55 -22.72 -8.16
N GLY A 114 10.92 -23.20 -7.10
CA GLY A 114 9.62 -23.86 -7.13
C GLY A 114 8.54 -22.99 -6.50
N ARG A 115 7.28 -23.32 -6.76
CA ARG A 115 6.10 -22.66 -6.20
C ARG A 115 5.12 -23.69 -5.66
N ARG A 116 4.59 -23.46 -4.46
CA ARG A 116 3.55 -24.30 -3.84
C ARG A 116 2.49 -23.43 -3.17
N PRO A 117 1.27 -23.93 -2.94
CA PRO A 117 0.30 -23.24 -2.09
C PRO A 117 0.86 -22.94 -0.71
N ALA A 118 0.51 -21.78 -0.17
CA ALA A 118 0.75 -21.41 1.22
C ALA A 118 -0.29 -22.07 2.14
N GLY A 119 0.05 -22.27 3.40
CA GLY A 119 -0.86 -22.82 4.39
C GLY A 119 -0.64 -22.26 5.80
N THR A 120 -1.38 -22.81 6.72
CA THR A 120 -1.39 -22.41 8.14
C THR A 120 -0.01 -22.51 8.81
N ASP A 121 0.77 -23.53 8.46
CA ASP A 121 2.13 -23.70 8.99
C ASP A 121 3.09 -22.65 8.42
N ASP A 122 2.91 -22.24 7.17
CA ASP A 122 3.67 -21.12 6.59
C ASP A 122 3.36 -19.82 7.33
N LEU A 123 2.09 -19.56 7.65
CA LEU A 123 1.72 -18.40 8.45
C LEU A 123 2.48 -18.39 9.79
N LYS A 124 2.47 -19.50 10.54
CA LYS A 124 3.20 -19.61 11.83
C LYS A 124 4.68 -19.33 11.67
N GLN A 125 5.34 -20.01 10.71
CA GLN A 125 6.78 -19.89 10.49
C GLN A 125 7.18 -18.47 10.06
N ILE A 126 6.39 -17.83 9.17
CA ILE A 126 6.66 -16.46 8.72
C ILE A 126 6.46 -15.46 9.88
N LEU A 127 5.45 -15.63 10.74
CA LEU A 127 5.30 -14.79 11.93
C LEU A 127 6.51 -14.90 12.86
N VAL A 128 7.00 -16.12 13.13
CA VAL A 128 8.20 -16.34 13.94
C VAL A 128 9.43 -15.71 13.29
N LEU A 129 9.61 -15.89 11.97
CA LEU A 129 10.68 -15.24 11.21
C LEU A 129 10.61 -13.71 11.34
N CYS A 130 9.46 -13.10 11.07
CA CYS A 130 9.26 -11.67 11.12
C CYS A 130 9.46 -11.05 12.52
N ASN A 131 9.17 -11.78 13.60
CA ASN A 131 9.49 -11.32 14.95
C ASN A 131 11.00 -11.13 15.17
N ARG A 132 11.84 -11.97 14.54
CA ARG A 132 13.29 -11.96 14.69
C ARG A 132 14.01 -11.03 13.71
N LEU A 133 13.36 -10.63 12.62
CA LEU A 133 13.91 -9.67 11.66
C LEU A 133 14.00 -8.28 12.26
N LYS A 134 15.17 -7.64 12.10
CA LYS A 134 15.50 -6.36 12.75
C LYS A 134 14.69 -5.19 12.20
N ASN A 135 14.38 -5.21 10.92
CA ASN A 135 13.75 -4.11 10.22
C ASN A 135 12.23 -4.24 10.09
N VAL A 136 11.63 -5.25 10.70
CA VAL A 136 10.18 -5.44 10.83
C VAL A 136 9.69 -4.76 12.11
N ASP A 137 8.84 -3.75 11.99
CA ASP A 137 8.29 -2.99 13.11
C ASP A 137 6.90 -3.48 13.56
N PHE A 138 6.09 -4.01 12.64
CA PHE A 138 4.75 -4.59 12.87
C PHE A 138 4.54 -5.77 11.93
N ILE A 139 3.53 -6.60 12.17
CA ILE A 139 3.29 -7.77 11.32
C ILE A 139 1.86 -7.75 10.80
N THR A 140 1.71 -7.57 9.48
CA THR A 140 0.45 -7.80 8.77
C THR A 140 0.41 -9.24 8.28
N ARG A 141 -0.77 -9.84 8.19
CA ARG A 141 -0.97 -11.21 7.69
C ARG A 141 -0.27 -11.42 6.34
N PRO A 142 0.78 -12.27 6.29
CA PRO A 142 1.57 -12.44 5.07
C PRO A 142 0.98 -13.44 4.07
N VAL A 143 0.34 -14.50 4.56
CA VAL A 143 -0.27 -15.57 3.75
C VAL A 143 -1.64 -15.96 4.29
N GLU A 144 -2.43 -16.65 3.48
CA GLU A 144 -3.71 -17.21 3.91
C GLU A 144 -3.55 -18.52 4.67
N CYS A 145 -4.56 -18.86 5.49
CA CYS A 145 -4.68 -20.16 6.13
C CYS A 145 -5.39 -21.14 5.20
N ASP A 146 -4.94 -22.39 5.19
CA ASP A 146 -5.56 -23.50 4.46
C ASP A 146 -6.69 -24.17 5.28
N VAL A 147 -7.57 -23.37 5.83
CA VAL A 147 -8.75 -23.81 6.60
C VAL A 147 -10.03 -23.30 5.93
N PRO A 148 -11.21 -23.92 6.20
CA PRO A 148 -12.47 -23.42 5.70
C PRO A 148 -12.68 -21.94 6.01
N GLU A 149 -13.31 -21.21 5.10
CA GLU A 149 -13.51 -19.75 5.15
C GLU A 149 -14.18 -19.30 6.47
N ASP A 150 -15.11 -20.07 6.98
CA ASP A 150 -15.82 -19.80 8.23
C ASP A 150 -14.93 -19.89 9.50
N ARG A 151 -13.72 -20.42 9.41
CA ARG A 151 -12.74 -20.51 10.49
C ARG A 151 -11.49 -19.66 10.29
N MET A 152 -11.30 -19.09 9.09
CA MET A 152 -10.06 -18.36 8.74
C MET A 152 -9.74 -17.21 9.71
N ASP A 153 -10.73 -16.39 10.09
CA ASP A 153 -10.50 -15.28 11.01
C ASP A 153 -10.07 -15.73 12.39
N LEU A 154 -10.70 -16.82 12.89
CA LEU A 154 -10.41 -17.37 14.23
C LEU A 154 -9.04 -18.06 14.25
N GLU A 155 -8.73 -18.84 13.22
CA GLU A 155 -7.43 -19.50 13.11
C GLU A 155 -6.30 -18.48 12.98
N LYS A 156 -6.48 -17.46 12.17
CA LYS A 156 -5.57 -16.33 12.07
C LYS A 156 -5.33 -15.66 13.43
N ALA A 157 -6.39 -15.32 14.16
CA ALA A 157 -6.29 -14.71 15.49
C ALA A 157 -5.53 -15.61 16.47
N ARG A 158 -5.81 -16.92 16.47
CA ARG A 158 -5.12 -17.91 17.30
C ARG A 158 -3.61 -17.94 17.02
N ILE A 159 -3.23 -17.97 15.75
CA ILE A 159 -1.82 -18.03 15.33
C ILE A 159 -1.09 -16.73 15.69
N PHE A 160 -1.70 -15.57 15.40
CA PHE A 160 -1.13 -14.28 15.77
C PHE A 160 -0.91 -14.16 17.28
N ARG A 161 -1.89 -14.55 18.09
CA ARG A 161 -1.78 -14.54 19.55
C ARG A 161 -0.64 -15.41 20.06
N GLN A 162 -0.40 -16.55 19.43
CA GLN A 162 0.66 -17.50 19.82
C GLN A 162 2.05 -17.11 19.36
N CYS A 163 2.15 -16.52 18.17
CA CYS A 163 3.41 -16.35 17.46
C CYS A 163 3.92 -14.92 17.37
N CYS A 164 3.08 -13.90 17.64
CA CYS A 164 3.45 -12.51 17.38
C CYS A 164 3.78 -11.74 18.67
N SER A 165 4.95 -11.08 18.70
CA SER A 165 5.37 -10.19 19.78
C SER A 165 5.31 -8.70 19.41
N LYS A 166 5.13 -8.39 18.12
CA LYS A 166 5.06 -7.04 17.56
C LYS A 166 3.59 -6.60 17.37
N PRO A 167 3.30 -5.31 17.11
CA PRO A 167 1.96 -4.87 16.77
C PRO A 167 1.40 -5.67 15.60
N MET A 168 0.16 -6.12 15.74
CA MET A 168 -0.49 -7.03 14.79
C MET A 168 -1.42 -6.27 13.85
N ASN A 169 -1.36 -6.57 12.56
CA ASN A 169 -2.37 -6.16 11.60
C ASN A 169 -3.02 -7.41 11.01
N LEU A 170 -4.27 -7.66 11.36
CA LEU A 170 -4.99 -8.85 10.93
C LEU A 170 -5.48 -8.76 9.48
N ALA A 171 -5.13 -7.68 8.79
CA ALA A 171 -5.61 -7.36 7.44
C ALA A 171 -7.15 -7.30 7.40
N ASN A 172 -7.79 -7.86 6.38
CA ASN A 172 -9.25 -7.86 6.28
C ASN A 172 -9.88 -9.00 7.09
N LEU A 173 -11.07 -8.76 7.66
CA LEU A 173 -11.94 -9.80 8.19
C LEU A 173 -12.68 -10.49 7.03
N ILE A 174 -12.85 -11.80 7.14
CA ILE A 174 -13.73 -12.55 6.23
C ILE A 174 -15.20 -12.28 6.63
N LYS A 175 -15.52 -12.48 7.91
CA LYS A 175 -16.88 -12.30 8.45
C LYS A 175 -16.90 -11.30 9.59
N VAL A 176 -17.81 -10.34 9.53
CA VAL A 176 -17.96 -9.30 10.57
C VAL A 176 -18.38 -9.89 11.92
N GLU A 177 -19.20 -10.92 11.92
CA GLU A 177 -19.66 -11.63 13.13
C GLU A 177 -18.53 -12.29 13.91
N HIS A 178 -17.37 -12.50 13.31
CA HIS A 178 -16.20 -13.04 13.98
C HIS A 178 -15.44 -12.00 14.82
N LEU A 179 -15.67 -10.69 14.62
CA LEU A 179 -14.85 -9.64 15.20
C LEU A 179 -14.70 -9.75 16.72
N ASP A 180 -15.80 -9.90 17.44
CA ASP A 180 -15.77 -9.97 18.91
C ASP A 180 -14.95 -11.18 19.39
N ARG A 181 -15.13 -12.33 18.76
CA ARG A 181 -14.38 -13.54 19.09
C ARG A 181 -12.89 -13.42 18.73
N VAL A 182 -12.58 -12.79 17.61
CA VAL A 182 -11.19 -12.47 17.21
C VAL A 182 -10.51 -11.60 18.26
N LEU A 183 -11.17 -10.52 18.72
CA LEU A 183 -10.62 -9.63 19.74
C LEU A 183 -10.45 -10.33 21.08
N GLU A 184 -11.41 -11.16 21.49
CA GLU A 184 -11.29 -11.99 22.69
C GLU A 184 -10.08 -12.93 22.62
N MET A 185 -9.88 -13.60 21.48
CA MET A 185 -8.75 -14.52 21.29
C MET A 185 -7.41 -13.81 21.30
N ILE A 186 -7.31 -12.60 20.74
CA ILE A 186 -6.11 -11.75 20.80
C ILE A 186 -5.82 -11.31 22.24
N GLY A 187 -6.85 -11.04 23.02
CA GLY A 187 -6.80 -10.64 24.41
C GLY A 187 -6.83 -9.13 24.61
N ASP A 188 -5.90 -8.37 24.03
CA ASP A 188 -5.91 -6.90 24.11
C ASP A 188 -6.16 -6.29 22.73
N PRO A 189 -7.31 -5.61 22.52
CA PRO A 189 -7.62 -4.93 21.26
C PRO A 189 -6.62 -3.83 20.86
N ALA A 190 -5.83 -3.30 21.81
CA ALA A 190 -4.81 -2.31 21.52
C ALA A 190 -3.65 -2.88 20.68
N HIS A 191 -3.47 -4.21 20.69
CA HIS A 191 -2.43 -4.89 19.92
C HIS A 191 -2.78 -5.08 18.43
N VAL A 192 -4.00 -4.79 18.02
CA VAL A 192 -4.46 -5.09 16.65
C VAL A 192 -4.89 -3.86 15.88
N SER A 193 -4.66 -3.92 14.58
CA SER A 193 -5.18 -3.01 13.58
C SER A 193 -5.72 -3.81 12.39
N PHE A 194 -6.45 -3.14 11.52
CA PHE A 194 -7.08 -3.77 10.35
C PHE A 194 -6.81 -2.99 9.07
N ILE A 195 -6.89 -3.68 7.95
CA ILE A 195 -6.96 -3.08 6.62
C ILE A 195 -8.32 -3.43 6.05
N ILE A 196 -8.97 -2.47 5.41
CA ILE A 196 -10.22 -2.71 4.72
C ILE A 196 -10.18 -2.14 3.31
N SER A 197 -10.48 -2.97 2.32
CA SER A 197 -10.78 -2.52 0.96
C SER A 197 -12.22 -2.01 0.95
N LEU A 198 -12.38 -0.73 1.35
CA LEU A 198 -13.70 -0.16 1.62
C LEU A 198 -14.47 0.10 0.33
N ILE A 199 -13.79 0.57 -0.71
CA ILE A 199 -14.40 0.97 -1.98
C ILE A 199 -13.91 0.04 -3.08
N SER A 200 -14.85 -0.58 -3.78
CA SER A 200 -14.62 -1.21 -5.07
C SER A 200 -14.59 -0.11 -6.14
N SER A 201 -13.41 0.10 -6.74
CA SER A 201 -13.23 1.13 -7.78
C SER A 201 -13.98 0.75 -9.07
N PRO A 202 -14.68 1.70 -9.71
CA PRO A 202 -14.82 3.10 -9.32
C PRO A 202 -16.03 3.39 -8.41
N LEU A 203 -15.78 3.92 -7.23
CA LEU A 203 -16.79 4.57 -6.39
C LEU A 203 -18.00 3.69 -6.00
N VAL A 204 -17.77 2.46 -5.54
CA VAL A 204 -18.84 1.54 -5.06
C VAL A 204 -18.50 1.04 -3.66
N LEU A 205 -19.42 1.23 -2.72
CA LEU A 205 -19.41 0.62 -1.38
C LEU A 205 -20.47 -0.48 -1.32
N ASP A 206 -20.04 -1.70 -1.09
CA ASP A 206 -20.94 -2.84 -0.88
C ASP A 206 -21.28 -3.08 0.61
N ASN A 207 -22.28 -3.93 0.86
CA ASN A 207 -22.76 -4.22 2.21
C ASN A 207 -21.67 -4.86 3.08
N SER A 208 -20.95 -5.84 2.57
CA SER A 208 -19.96 -6.58 3.36
C SER A 208 -18.80 -5.68 3.81
N ALA A 209 -18.30 -4.81 2.93
CA ALA A 209 -17.29 -3.82 3.28
C ALA A 209 -17.84 -2.80 4.29
N GLY A 210 -19.11 -2.38 4.10
CA GLY A 210 -19.80 -1.46 5.00
C GLY A 210 -19.96 -2.01 6.41
N ASP A 211 -20.47 -3.24 6.56
CA ASP A 211 -20.66 -3.90 7.86
C ASP A 211 -19.35 -4.01 8.64
N LYS A 212 -18.29 -4.49 7.97
CA LYS A 212 -16.96 -4.61 8.58
C LYS A 212 -16.40 -3.26 9.01
N PHE A 213 -16.54 -2.23 8.16
CA PHE A 213 -16.04 -0.90 8.47
C PHE A 213 -16.76 -0.27 9.67
N ILE A 214 -18.08 -0.38 9.73
CA ILE A 214 -18.87 0.07 10.90
C ILE A 214 -18.35 -0.60 12.16
N ALA A 215 -18.28 -1.93 12.18
CA ALA A 215 -17.89 -2.69 13.36
C ALA A 215 -16.48 -2.33 13.86
N LEU A 216 -15.52 -2.15 12.96
CA LEU A 216 -14.15 -1.77 13.32
C LEU A 216 -14.06 -0.34 13.88
N VAL A 217 -14.76 0.60 13.24
CA VAL A 217 -14.75 2.02 13.65
C VAL A 217 -15.50 2.24 14.96
N GLU A 218 -16.64 1.60 15.16
CA GLU A 218 -17.41 1.68 16.43
C GLU A 218 -16.58 1.18 17.61
N LYS A 219 -15.76 0.13 17.42
CA LYS A 219 -14.81 -0.36 18.43
C LYS A 219 -13.55 0.48 18.58
N ASN A 220 -13.44 1.59 17.86
CA ASN A 220 -12.27 2.50 17.89
C ASN A 220 -10.95 1.81 17.54
N LEU A 221 -10.97 0.81 16.69
CA LEU A 221 -9.76 0.13 16.23
C LEU A 221 -9.04 0.94 15.15
N PRO A 222 -7.70 0.87 15.05
CA PRO A 222 -6.98 1.48 13.93
C PRO A 222 -7.33 0.76 12.62
N VAL A 223 -7.77 1.53 11.61
CA VAL A 223 -8.19 0.99 10.31
C VAL A 223 -7.45 1.70 9.18
N SER A 224 -6.70 0.95 8.39
CA SER A 224 -6.16 1.42 7.11
C SER A 224 -7.25 1.28 6.05
N ILE A 225 -7.79 2.41 5.59
CA ILE A 225 -8.72 2.44 4.46
C ILE A 225 -7.89 2.25 3.20
N SER A 226 -8.07 1.12 2.52
CA SER A 226 -7.32 0.74 1.34
C SER A 226 -8.15 0.91 0.09
N CYS A 227 -7.65 1.70 -0.87
CA CYS A 227 -8.20 1.80 -2.22
C CYS A 227 -7.09 1.49 -3.22
N CYS A 228 -7.40 0.61 -4.17
CA CYS A 228 -6.46 0.13 -5.17
C CYS A 228 -7.08 0.27 -6.58
N PRO A 229 -7.32 1.50 -7.07
CA PRO A 229 -7.76 1.69 -8.44
C PRO A 229 -6.66 1.22 -9.39
N GLN A 230 -7.06 0.62 -10.51
CA GLN A 230 -6.14 0.14 -11.54
C GLN A 230 -6.28 1.01 -12.78
N GLY A 231 -5.26 1.79 -13.06
CA GLY A 231 -5.21 2.69 -14.21
C GLY A 231 -5.38 1.94 -15.53
N GLY A 232 -6.40 2.32 -16.31
CA GLY A 232 -6.77 1.66 -17.56
C GLY A 232 -7.82 0.55 -17.43
N SER A 233 -8.18 0.16 -16.19
CA SER A 233 -9.21 -0.87 -15.92
C SER A 233 -10.33 -0.33 -15.03
N THR A 234 -10.04 -0.02 -13.77
CA THR A 234 -11.03 0.48 -12.80
C THR A 234 -10.83 1.97 -12.48
N ALA A 235 -9.83 2.60 -13.07
CA ALA A 235 -9.57 4.04 -13.04
C ALA A 235 -9.09 4.56 -14.40
N PRO A 236 -9.09 5.90 -14.63
CA PRO A 236 -8.41 6.47 -15.77
C PRO A 236 -6.96 6.02 -15.86
N PHE A 237 -6.44 5.84 -17.08
CA PHE A 237 -5.05 5.46 -17.27
C PHE A 237 -4.08 6.60 -16.97
N SER A 238 -4.55 7.84 -17.07
CA SER A 238 -3.79 9.04 -16.72
C SER A 238 -3.45 9.06 -15.23
N GLU A 239 -2.26 9.53 -14.89
CA GLU A 239 -1.79 9.69 -13.50
C GLU A 239 -2.73 10.60 -12.71
N VAL A 240 -3.05 11.78 -13.26
CA VAL A 240 -3.95 12.75 -12.64
C VAL A 240 -5.34 12.16 -12.40
N GLY A 241 -5.91 11.47 -13.39
CA GLY A 241 -7.25 10.88 -13.29
C GLY A 241 -7.32 9.74 -12.27
N GLU A 242 -6.30 8.89 -12.22
CA GLU A 242 -6.21 7.81 -11.23
C GLU A 242 -6.04 8.33 -9.81
N LEU A 243 -5.16 9.31 -9.59
CA LEU A 243 -4.97 9.96 -8.29
C LEU A 243 -6.21 10.70 -7.82
N LEU A 244 -6.90 11.38 -8.72
CA LEU A 244 -8.15 12.09 -8.43
C LEU A 244 -9.25 11.13 -7.96
N GLN A 245 -9.44 10.00 -8.66
CA GLN A 245 -10.39 8.97 -8.27
C GLN A 245 -9.99 8.32 -6.95
N LEU A 246 -8.75 7.90 -6.81
CA LEU A 246 -8.20 7.33 -5.59
C LEU A 246 -8.45 8.24 -4.38
N HIS A 247 -8.12 9.53 -4.55
CA HIS A 247 -8.28 10.50 -3.47
C HIS A 247 -9.75 10.66 -3.08
N ALA A 248 -10.67 10.74 -4.05
CA ALA A 248 -12.11 10.79 -3.76
C ALA A 248 -12.61 9.54 -3.02
N GLU A 249 -12.18 8.35 -3.41
CA GLU A 249 -12.54 7.08 -2.76
C GLU A 249 -12.07 7.04 -1.30
N LEU A 250 -10.83 7.48 -1.04
CA LEU A 250 -10.28 7.56 0.31
C LEU A 250 -10.97 8.64 1.15
N LEU A 251 -11.19 9.84 0.61
CA LEU A 251 -11.92 10.91 1.29
C LEU A 251 -13.33 10.48 1.71
N PHE A 252 -14.04 9.73 0.85
CA PHE A 252 -15.33 9.14 1.23
C PHE A 252 -15.19 8.24 2.47
N GLY A 253 -14.16 7.41 2.53
CA GLY A 253 -13.90 6.55 3.69
C GLY A 253 -13.63 7.36 4.97
N PHE A 254 -12.90 8.48 4.88
CA PHE A 254 -12.67 9.39 6.01
C PHE A 254 -13.95 10.07 6.46
N VAL A 255 -14.81 10.49 5.53
CA VAL A 255 -16.14 11.02 5.84
C VAL A 255 -16.99 9.99 6.56
N LEU A 256 -17.12 8.79 6.01
CA LEU A 256 -17.91 7.72 6.60
C LEU A 256 -17.39 7.36 8.01
N GLY A 257 -16.07 7.21 8.17
CA GLY A 257 -15.50 6.88 9.47
C GLY A 257 -15.79 7.93 10.54
N ASN A 258 -15.73 9.23 10.21
CA ASN A 258 -16.04 10.31 11.15
C ASN A 258 -17.55 10.54 11.36
N VAL A 259 -18.39 10.11 10.41
CA VAL A 259 -19.86 10.04 10.60
C VAL A 259 -20.21 8.92 11.58
N ILE A 260 -19.55 7.76 11.50
CA ILE A 260 -19.75 6.66 12.46
C ILE A 260 -19.19 7.04 13.83
N ARG A 261 -17.96 7.53 13.89
CA ARG A 261 -17.26 7.92 15.11
C ARG A 261 -16.36 9.12 14.88
N PRO A 262 -16.69 10.31 15.40
CA PRO A 262 -15.81 11.47 15.35
C PRO A 262 -14.44 11.16 16.00
N GLY A 263 -13.35 11.52 15.33
CA GLY A 263 -12.01 11.19 15.78
C GLY A 263 -11.58 9.74 15.48
N ALA A 264 -12.20 9.09 14.49
CA ALA A 264 -11.86 7.74 14.07
C ALA A 264 -10.36 7.58 13.76
N ARG A 265 -9.79 6.44 14.17
CA ARG A 265 -8.36 6.10 14.02
C ARG A 265 -8.11 5.52 12.63
N LEU A 266 -8.08 6.38 11.62
CA LEU A 266 -8.01 6.00 10.21
C LEU A 266 -6.63 6.30 9.62
N LEU A 267 -6.14 5.38 8.79
CA LEU A 267 -4.93 5.58 7.99
C LEU A 267 -5.33 5.67 6.50
N TYR A 268 -4.75 6.63 5.81
CA TYR A 268 -4.88 6.80 4.38
C TYR A 268 -3.98 5.78 3.67
N ARG A 269 -4.56 4.83 2.91
CA ARG A 269 -3.81 3.81 2.17
C ARG A 269 -4.22 3.80 0.71
N GLY A 270 -3.53 4.62 -0.09
CA GLY A 270 -3.69 4.67 -1.53
C GLY A 270 -2.71 3.74 -2.23
N ILE A 271 -3.20 2.87 -3.11
CA ILE A 271 -2.40 1.92 -3.88
C ILE A 271 -2.81 2.02 -5.36
N PRO A 272 -2.52 3.13 -6.05
CA PRO A 272 -2.75 3.21 -7.48
C PRO A 272 -1.78 2.29 -8.21
N VAL A 273 -2.31 1.39 -9.03
CA VAL A 273 -1.53 0.45 -9.83
C VAL A 273 -1.87 0.58 -11.31
N THR A 274 -0.89 0.45 -12.17
CA THR A 274 -1.06 0.63 -13.61
C THR A 274 -1.26 -0.72 -14.30
N SER A 275 -2.22 -0.81 -15.23
CA SER A 275 -2.40 -2.01 -16.06
C SER A 275 -1.24 -2.21 -17.02
N ASN A 276 -0.74 -3.43 -17.16
CA ASN A 276 0.21 -3.82 -18.20
C ASN A 276 -0.52 -3.95 -19.54
N LEU A 277 -0.68 -2.84 -20.22
CA LEU A 277 -1.41 -2.81 -21.50
C LEU A 277 -0.61 -3.35 -22.69
N TYR A 278 0.66 -3.74 -22.47
CA TYR A 278 1.47 -4.40 -23.49
C TYR A 278 1.26 -5.90 -23.54
N THR A 279 0.72 -6.48 -22.47
CA THR A 279 0.48 -7.93 -22.34
C THR A 279 -1.00 -8.20 -22.06
N ASP A 280 -1.34 -8.54 -20.85
CA ASP A 280 -2.62 -9.12 -20.43
C ASP A 280 -3.50 -8.18 -19.58
N GLY A 281 -3.03 -6.95 -19.32
CA GLY A 281 -3.72 -6.00 -18.45
C GLY A 281 -3.53 -6.27 -16.96
N SER A 282 -2.62 -7.18 -16.57
CA SER A 282 -2.24 -7.42 -15.18
C SER A 282 -1.73 -6.14 -14.49
N PRO A 283 -1.85 -6.03 -13.16
CA PRO A 283 -1.33 -4.86 -12.45
C PRO A 283 0.20 -4.85 -12.43
N ARG A 284 0.79 -3.68 -12.62
CA ARG A 284 2.24 -3.43 -12.47
C ARG A 284 2.47 -2.74 -11.15
N TRP A 285 3.04 -3.46 -10.18
CA TRP A 285 3.16 -2.97 -8.81
C TRP A 285 4.40 -2.13 -8.55
N CYS A 286 5.55 -2.54 -9.10
CA CYS A 286 6.85 -1.92 -8.80
C CYS A 286 7.56 -1.36 -10.04
N GLN A 287 6.82 -1.08 -11.09
CA GLN A 287 7.40 -0.35 -12.22
C GLN A 287 7.48 1.14 -11.90
N PRO A 288 8.38 1.90 -12.55
CA PRO A 288 8.61 3.32 -12.24
C PRO A 288 7.35 4.16 -12.14
N GLU A 289 6.39 3.98 -13.05
CA GLU A 289 5.12 4.72 -13.04
C GLU A 289 4.24 4.39 -11.83
N SER A 290 4.24 3.14 -11.36
CA SER A 290 3.49 2.74 -10.17
C SER A 290 4.16 3.24 -8.89
N ILE A 291 5.49 3.13 -8.80
CA ILE A 291 6.28 3.70 -7.69
C ILE A 291 5.99 5.21 -7.56
N ARG A 292 5.99 5.94 -8.69
CA ARG A 292 5.66 7.36 -8.70
C ARG A 292 4.26 7.62 -8.15
N ARG A 293 3.25 6.92 -8.65
CA ARG A 293 1.83 7.13 -8.27
C ARG A 293 1.57 6.83 -6.80
N VAL A 294 2.17 5.77 -6.25
CA VAL A 294 2.07 5.44 -4.83
C VAL A 294 2.75 6.51 -3.98
N ALA A 295 3.92 6.98 -4.38
CA ALA A 295 4.60 8.11 -3.71
C ALA A 295 3.78 9.41 -3.77
N LEU A 296 3.11 9.70 -4.88
CA LEU A 296 2.20 10.85 -5.00
C LEU A 296 0.98 10.71 -4.07
N ALA A 297 0.43 9.50 -3.92
CA ALA A 297 -0.65 9.24 -2.96
C ALA A 297 -0.20 9.47 -1.51
N ALA A 298 1.04 9.10 -1.16
CA ALA A 298 1.61 9.41 0.15
C ALA A 298 1.79 10.93 0.33
N GLN A 299 2.23 11.65 -0.68
CA GLN A 299 2.38 13.10 -0.63
C GLN A 299 1.03 13.81 -0.44
N LEU A 300 -0.04 13.38 -1.13
CA LEU A 300 -1.41 13.85 -0.91
C LEU A 300 -1.88 13.60 0.53
N CYS A 301 -1.63 12.42 1.08
CA CYS A 301 -1.94 12.11 2.47
C CYS A 301 -1.26 13.08 3.44
N ARG A 302 0.03 13.35 3.23
CA ARG A 302 0.84 14.24 4.07
C ARG A 302 0.39 15.70 4.00
N PHE A 303 -0.13 16.14 2.85
CA PHE A 303 -0.68 17.49 2.68
C PHE A 303 -1.80 17.81 3.68
N TYR A 304 -2.60 16.80 4.08
CA TYR A 304 -3.68 16.93 5.08
C TYR A 304 -3.25 16.56 6.51
N ASN A 305 -1.97 16.30 6.75
CA ASN A 305 -1.51 15.79 8.04
C ASN A 305 -2.36 14.59 8.50
N LEU A 306 -2.54 13.60 7.62
CA LEU A 306 -3.19 12.34 7.96
C LEU A 306 -2.14 11.26 8.25
N PRO A 307 -2.45 10.27 9.12
CA PRO A 307 -1.63 9.07 9.24
C PRO A 307 -1.56 8.34 7.91
N CYS A 308 -0.34 8.16 7.39
CA CYS A 308 -0.09 7.65 6.04
C CYS A 308 0.36 6.19 6.07
N CYS A 309 -0.45 5.32 5.47
CA CYS A 309 -0.08 3.93 5.21
C CYS A 309 0.35 3.78 3.75
N GLY A 310 1.63 3.50 3.53
CA GLY A 310 2.19 3.23 2.21
C GLY A 310 2.16 1.75 1.84
N THR A 311 2.47 1.46 0.58
CA THR A 311 2.67 0.10 0.07
C THR A 311 3.90 0.09 -0.83
N ALA A 312 5.00 -0.47 -0.34
CA ALA A 312 6.26 -0.59 -1.08
C ALA A 312 6.93 -1.92 -0.77
N GLY A 313 7.85 -2.38 -1.61
CA GLY A 313 8.54 -3.65 -1.43
C GLY A 313 7.83 -4.85 -2.05
N VAL A 314 6.84 -4.62 -2.89
CA VAL A 314 6.27 -5.63 -3.79
C VAL A 314 7.18 -5.76 -5.01
N SER A 315 7.22 -6.91 -5.67
CA SER A 315 7.86 -7.09 -6.98
C SER A 315 6.92 -7.78 -7.96
N ASP A 316 7.05 -7.43 -9.24
CA ASP A 316 6.32 -8.08 -10.32
C ASP A 316 6.99 -9.43 -10.71
N GLU A 317 8.23 -9.67 -10.29
CA GLU A 317 9.00 -10.89 -10.55
C GLU A 317 8.52 -12.06 -9.69
N ALA A 318 8.60 -13.27 -10.26
CA ALA A 318 8.14 -14.49 -9.60
C ALA A 318 9.16 -15.07 -8.60
N GLU A 319 10.45 -14.70 -8.70
CA GLU A 319 11.53 -15.27 -7.89
C GLU A 319 12.57 -14.21 -7.52
N PRO A 320 13.33 -14.41 -6.42
CA PRO A 320 14.42 -13.51 -6.03
C PRO A 320 15.43 -13.29 -7.16
N SER A 321 15.70 -12.02 -7.50
CA SER A 321 16.59 -11.62 -8.60
C SER A 321 17.17 -10.22 -8.38
N ALA A 322 18.14 -9.81 -9.19
CA ALA A 322 18.68 -8.46 -9.19
C ALA A 322 17.58 -7.41 -9.55
N GLN A 323 16.64 -7.78 -10.42
CA GLN A 323 15.47 -6.96 -10.73
C GLN A 323 14.61 -6.72 -9.47
N VAL A 324 14.32 -7.76 -8.68
CA VAL A 324 13.57 -7.66 -7.41
C VAL A 324 14.25 -6.70 -6.44
N ILE A 325 15.58 -6.80 -6.31
CA ILE A 325 16.35 -5.89 -5.43
C ILE A 325 16.14 -4.43 -5.87
N SER A 326 16.29 -4.15 -7.17
CA SER A 326 16.14 -2.81 -7.70
C SER A 326 14.72 -2.25 -7.51
N GLU A 327 13.69 -3.03 -7.83
CA GLU A 327 12.27 -2.65 -7.69
C GLU A 327 11.94 -2.31 -6.24
N LYS A 328 12.31 -3.18 -5.31
CA LYS A 328 12.02 -3.00 -3.88
C LYS A 328 12.75 -1.80 -3.29
N VAL A 329 14.04 -1.66 -3.57
CA VAL A 329 14.83 -0.53 -3.04
C VAL A 329 14.30 0.81 -3.56
N LEU A 330 14.02 0.93 -4.87
CA LEU A 330 13.44 2.14 -5.42
C LEU A 330 12.09 2.46 -4.79
N SER A 331 11.20 1.46 -4.66
CA SER A 331 9.88 1.66 -4.06
C SER A 331 9.95 2.15 -2.61
N TRP A 332 10.83 1.56 -1.77
CA TRP A 332 11.02 2.02 -0.39
C TRP A 332 11.57 3.44 -0.31
N VAL A 333 12.59 3.75 -1.13
CA VAL A 333 13.20 5.08 -1.11
C VAL A 333 12.18 6.16 -1.44
N TYR A 334 11.40 5.97 -2.49
CA TYR A 334 10.41 6.98 -2.93
C TYR A 334 9.22 7.08 -1.98
N GLU A 335 8.71 5.98 -1.46
CA GLU A 335 7.66 5.98 -0.45
C GLU A 335 8.09 6.69 0.85
N MET A 336 9.30 6.38 1.34
CA MET A 336 9.86 7.04 2.52
C MET A 336 10.06 8.53 2.26
N ALA A 337 10.64 8.89 1.11
CA ALA A 337 10.89 10.28 0.74
C ALA A 337 9.60 11.10 0.54
N ALA A 338 8.52 10.46 0.08
CA ALA A 338 7.19 11.07 -0.08
C ALA A 338 6.42 11.21 1.25
N GLY A 339 6.89 10.57 2.32
CA GLY A 339 6.36 10.73 3.67
C GLY A 339 5.42 9.63 4.13
N ALA A 340 5.41 8.46 3.49
CA ALA A 340 4.72 7.29 4.02
C ALA A 340 5.30 6.89 5.39
N GLN A 341 4.41 6.56 6.34
CA GLN A 341 4.79 6.33 7.74
C GLN A 341 4.64 4.86 8.16
N TYR A 342 3.64 4.16 7.64
CA TYR A 342 3.31 2.77 7.94
C TYR A 342 3.36 1.99 6.64
N ILE A 343 4.56 1.51 6.26
CA ILE A 343 4.78 0.85 4.97
C ILE A 343 4.46 -0.64 5.11
N ASN A 344 3.34 -1.01 4.54
CA ASN A 344 2.84 -2.38 4.49
C ASN A 344 3.34 -3.10 3.23
N SER A 345 3.30 -4.43 3.22
CA SER A 345 3.80 -5.28 2.13
C SER A 345 5.29 -5.08 1.83
N ALA A 346 6.05 -4.58 2.82
CA ALA A 346 7.43 -4.20 2.62
C ALA A 346 8.39 -5.38 2.48
N LEU A 347 8.03 -6.56 2.98
CA LEU A 347 8.94 -7.71 2.97
C LEU A 347 8.26 -8.96 2.41
N GLY A 348 9.05 -9.77 1.73
CA GLY A 348 8.71 -11.13 1.28
C GLY A 348 7.94 -11.21 -0.04
N MET A 349 7.29 -10.12 -0.49
CA MET A 349 6.33 -10.12 -1.61
C MET A 349 7.00 -10.24 -2.97
N LEU A 350 6.48 -11.16 -3.78
CA LEU A 350 6.85 -11.48 -5.15
C LEU A 350 5.58 -11.67 -6.00
N GLU A 351 5.74 -11.82 -7.31
CA GLU A 351 4.68 -12.22 -8.24
C GLU A 351 3.40 -11.37 -8.07
N GLN A 352 3.56 -10.05 -8.07
CA GLN A 352 2.41 -9.12 -8.01
C GLN A 352 1.51 -9.36 -6.77
N VAL A 353 2.11 -9.59 -5.59
CA VAL A 353 1.48 -9.94 -4.31
C VAL A 353 0.89 -11.36 -4.22
N LEU A 354 1.05 -12.22 -5.24
CA LEU A 354 0.53 -13.58 -5.23
C LEU A 354 1.39 -14.55 -4.42
N SER A 355 2.69 -14.28 -4.35
CA SER A 355 3.66 -15.18 -3.70
C SER A 355 4.54 -14.48 -2.68
N VAL A 356 5.05 -15.27 -1.72
CA VAL A 356 6.13 -14.86 -0.82
C VAL A 356 7.23 -15.90 -0.79
N SER A 357 8.43 -15.51 -0.36
CA SER A 357 9.55 -16.43 -0.14
C SER A 357 10.17 -16.19 1.22
N TYR A 358 10.50 -17.27 1.94
CA TYR A 358 11.24 -17.19 3.21
C TYR A 358 12.60 -16.52 3.02
N GLN A 359 13.31 -16.85 1.93
CA GLN A 359 14.57 -16.22 1.57
C GLN A 359 14.37 -14.73 1.32
N GLN A 360 13.29 -14.35 0.61
CA GLN A 360 13.02 -12.95 0.30
C GLN A 360 12.75 -12.11 1.55
N TYR A 361 12.14 -12.66 2.61
CA TYR A 361 11.99 -11.95 3.88
C TYR A 361 13.34 -11.54 4.47
N VAL A 362 14.33 -12.45 4.44
CA VAL A 362 15.67 -12.20 4.97
C VAL A 362 16.45 -11.23 4.07
N ILE A 363 16.35 -11.42 2.75
CA ILE A 363 16.92 -10.48 1.76
C ILE A 363 16.39 -9.09 2.01
N ASP A 364 15.08 -8.93 2.11
CA ASP A 364 14.42 -7.64 2.31
C ASP A 364 14.81 -6.98 3.65
N ASP A 365 14.98 -7.74 4.73
CA ASP A 365 15.49 -7.22 6.00
C ASP A 365 16.91 -6.64 5.86
N ILE A 366 17.79 -7.31 5.12
CA ILE A 366 19.13 -6.82 4.81
C ILE A 366 19.05 -5.55 3.98
N LEU A 367 18.24 -5.54 2.91
CA LEU A 367 18.05 -4.39 2.02
C LEU A 367 17.48 -3.18 2.73
N LEU A 368 16.48 -3.37 3.58
CA LEU A 368 15.91 -2.30 4.41
C LEU A 368 16.96 -1.73 5.38
N GLY A 369 17.87 -2.56 5.88
CA GLY A 369 19.02 -2.10 6.67
C GLY A 369 19.89 -1.13 5.87
N ILE A 370 20.23 -1.47 4.63
CA ILE A 370 21.02 -0.62 3.72
C ILE A 370 20.27 0.68 3.41
N VAL A 371 18.99 0.62 3.06
CA VAL A 371 18.19 1.81 2.77
C VAL A 371 18.13 2.74 3.99
N LYS A 372 17.88 2.19 5.18
CA LYS A 372 17.85 2.97 6.44
C LYS A 372 19.21 3.61 6.75
N GLU A 373 20.32 2.92 6.48
CA GLU A 373 21.67 3.45 6.64
C GLU A 373 21.89 4.65 5.71
N LYS A 374 21.56 4.52 4.42
CA LYS A 374 21.66 5.62 3.43
C LYS A 374 20.79 6.83 3.81
N PHE A 375 19.61 6.62 4.34
CA PHE A 375 18.79 7.70 4.91
C PHE A 375 19.38 8.30 6.19
N GLY A 376 20.15 7.52 6.96
CA GLY A 376 20.83 7.96 8.21
C GLY A 376 22.13 8.73 7.98
N GLU A 377 22.79 8.56 6.81
CA GLU A 377 24.04 9.24 6.49
C GLU A 377 23.87 10.78 6.55
N ASN A 378 24.85 11.46 7.16
CA ASN A 378 24.91 12.92 7.20
C ASN A 378 25.26 13.46 5.81
N GLY A 379 24.28 13.95 5.08
CA GLY A 379 24.47 14.55 3.76
C GLY A 379 23.16 15.10 3.21
N SER A 380 23.25 16.00 2.23
CA SER A 380 22.12 16.59 1.53
C SER A 380 21.86 15.88 0.18
N LEU A 381 21.99 14.54 0.15
CA LEU A 381 21.67 13.79 -1.07
C LEU A 381 20.19 14.00 -1.43
N LYS A 382 19.93 14.34 -2.68
CA LYS A 382 18.58 14.36 -3.23
C LYS A 382 18.02 12.93 -3.28
N PRO A 383 16.69 12.74 -3.26
CA PRO A 383 16.08 11.41 -3.34
C PRO A 383 16.59 10.55 -4.49
N SER A 384 16.79 11.11 -5.69
CA SER A 384 17.38 10.40 -6.84
C SER A 384 18.80 9.87 -6.58
N GLN A 385 19.66 10.68 -5.98
CA GLN A 385 21.03 10.28 -5.64
C GLN A 385 21.03 9.20 -4.54
N LEU A 386 20.14 9.34 -3.58
CA LEU A 386 19.95 8.37 -2.49
C LEU A 386 19.42 7.04 -3.05
N ALA A 387 18.46 7.09 -3.97
CA ALA A 387 17.88 5.92 -4.63
C ALA A 387 18.95 5.15 -5.42
N LEU A 388 19.75 5.84 -6.23
CA LEU A 388 20.84 5.23 -6.99
C LEU A 388 21.88 4.62 -6.05
N SER A 389 22.35 5.35 -5.04
CA SER A 389 23.32 4.87 -4.05
C SER A 389 22.81 3.65 -3.28
N ALA A 390 21.54 3.66 -2.85
CA ALA A 390 20.93 2.54 -2.14
C ALA A 390 20.80 1.31 -3.03
N ALA A 391 20.32 1.48 -4.28
CA ALA A 391 20.17 0.37 -5.22
C ALA A 391 21.52 -0.27 -5.59
N THR A 392 22.54 0.55 -5.85
CA THR A 392 23.91 0.07 -6.14
C THR A 392 24.50 -0.68 -4.93
N ALA A 393 24.39 -0.13 -3.72
CA ALA A 393 24.86 -0.78 -2.50
C ALA A 393 24.12 -2.10 -2.23
N ALA A 394 22.81 -2.14 -2.49
CA ALA A 394 21.97 -3.31 -2.33
C ALA A 394 22.35 -4.44 -3.30
N LEU A 395 22.54 -4.13 -4.57
CA LEU A 395 22.97 -5.09 -5.59
C LEU A 395 24.36 -5.62 -5.28
N SER A 396 25.33 -4.75 -4.95
CA SER A 396 26.68 -5.15 -4.56
C SER A 396 26.71 -6.03 -3.31
N ARG A 397 25.80 -5.85 -2.36
CA ARG A 397 25.66 -6.67 -1.16
C ARG A 397 25.36 -8.15 -1.49
N PHE A 398 24.70 -8.41 -2.62
CA PHE A 398 24.38 -9.74 -3.12
C PHE A 398 25.25 -10.17 -4.30
N GLY A 399 26.47 -9.67 -4.39
CA GLY A 399 27.49 -10.10 -5.35
C GLY A 399 27.32 -9.57 -6.76
N VAL A 400 26.36 -8.67 -7.00
CA VAL A 400 26.13 -8.09 -8.33
C VAL A 400 27.11 -6.93 -8.56
N ALA A 401 27.96 -7.06 -9.59
CA ALA A 401 28.81 -5.97 -10.06
C ALA A 401 27.94 -4.98 -10.88
N VAL A 402 27.77 -3.76 -10.36
CA VAL A 402 27.01 -2.72 -11.05
C VAL A 402 27.94 -2.05 -12.07
N ASP A 403 27.78 -2.41 -13.34
CA ASP A 403 28.49 -1.80 -14.46
C ASP A 403 27.79 -0.51 -14.97
N GLU A 404 28.42 0.19 -15.91
CA GLU A 404 27.89 1.44 -16.49
C GLU A 404 26.49 1.26 -17.12
N LYS A 405 26.22 0.11 -17.75
CA LYS A 405 24.92 -0.17 -18.36
C LYS A 405 23.84 -0.30 -17.29
N MET A 406 24.10 -1.05 -16.24
CA MET A 406 23.16 -1.25 -15.12
C MET A 406 22.91 0.06 -14.37
N GLU A 407 23.97 0.84 -14.12
CA GLU A 407 23.83 2.17 -13.50
C GLU A 407 22.97 3.12 -14.35
N ALA A 408 23.18 3.11 -15.68
CA ALA A 408 22.38 3.91 -16.62
C ALA A 408 20.90 3.50 -16.61
N GLU A 409 20.60 2.20 -16.51
CA GLU A 409 19.23 1.67 -16.40
C GLU A 409 18.58 2.08 -15.09
N LEU A 410 19.27 1.98 -13.95
CA LEU A 410 18.79 2.46 -12.66
C LEU A 410 18.50 3.97 -12.71
N ALA A 411 19.40 4.75 -13.29
CA ALA A 411 19.21 6.18 -13.45
C ALA A 411 18.02 6.52 -14.38
N ALA A 412 17.77 5.72 -15.41
CA ALA A 412 16.61 5.88 -16.29
C ALA A 412 15.28 5.62 -15.55
N ARG A 413 15.21 4.58 -14.73
CA ARG A 413 14.06 4.29 -13.87
C ARG A 413 13.79 5.42 -12.88
N ILE A 414 14.83 5.91 -12.23
CA ILE A 414 14.77 7.04 -11.29
C ILE A 414 14.23 8.30 -12.00
N ARG A 415 14.73 8.63 -13.19
CA ARG A 415 14.20 9.77 -13.97
C ARG A 415 12.73 9.60 -14.32
N HIS A 416 12.31 8.39 -14.68
CA HIS A 416 10.90 8.12 -15.00
C HIS A 416 9.99 8.28 -13.76
N ILE A 417 10.47 7.87 -12.57
CA ILE A 417 9.75 8.09 -11.31
C ILE A 417 9.61 9.59 -11.00
N GLU A 418 10.66 10.38 -11.21
CA GLU A 418 10.68 11.80 -10.80
C GLU A 418 9.95 12.73 -11.78
N ASN A 419 9.82 12.36 -13.05
CA ASN A 419 9.24 13.22 -14.07
C ASN A 419 7.72 13.06 -14.17
N ALA A 420 7.01 14.18 -14.14
CA ALA A 420 5.57 14.20 -14.43
C ALA A 420 5.33 13.88 -15.92
N MET A 421 4.31 13.04 -16.19
CA MET A 421 3.92 12.65 -17.54
C MET A 421 2.80 13.53 -18.12
N GLU A 422 2.14 14.31 -17.28
CA GLU A 422 0.90 15.02 -17.61
C GLU A 422 0.84 16.37 -16.90
N PRO A 423 0.08 17.33 -17.44
CA PRO A 423 -0.14 18.61 -16.77
C PRO A 423 -1.12 18.48 -15.61
N TYR A 424 -0.79 19.11 -14.49
CA TYR A 424 -1.67 19.26 -13.33
C TYR A 424 -2.33 20.64 -13.38
N ASN A 425 -3.44 20.78 -14.15
CA ASN A 425 -4.18 22.02 -14.28
C ASN A 425 -5.70 21.77 -14.24
N GLU A 426 -6.49 22.85 -14.09
CA GLU A 426 -7.95 22.77 -13.96
C GLU A 426 -8.64 22.15 -15.18
N GLU A 427 -8.19 22.46 -16.39
CA GLU A 427 -8.76 21.95 -17.63
C GLU A 427 -8.60 20.41 -17.70
N TYR A 428 -7.38 19.91 -17.46
CA TYR A 428 -7.10 18.49 -17.52
C TYR A 428 -7.81 17.71 -16.40
N ILE A 429 -7.88 18.28 -15.19
CA ILE A 429 -8.69 17.72 -14.09
C ILE A 429 -10.17 17.67 -14.48
N GLY A 430 -10.70 18.70 -15.13
CA GLY A 430 -12.06 18.72 -15.65
C GLY A 430 -12.34 17.60 -16.67
N GLU A 431 -11.40 17.32 -17.56
CA GLU A 431 -11.49 16.20 -18.50
C GLU A 431 -11.54 14.86 -17.78
N GLN A 432 -10.66 14.65 -16.76
CA GLN A 432 -10.62 13.43 -15.99
C GLN A 432 -11.89 13.22 -15.16
N LEU A 433 -12.45 14.27 -14.57
CA LEU A 433 -13.75 14.22 -13.88
C LEU A 433 -14.87 13.73 -14.80
N ASN A 434 -14.96 14.30 -16.01
CA ASN A 434 -15.96 13.91 -17.00
C ASN A 434 -15.77 12.45 -17.46
N LEU A 435 -14.52 11.98 -17.56
CA LEU A 435 -14.20 10.61 -17.90
C LEU A 435 -14.67 9.63 -16.81
N ILE A 436 -14.40 9.93 -15.54
CA ILE A 436 -14.83 9.12 -14.40
C ILE A 436 -16.36 9.12 -14.30
N GLU A 437 -17.02 10.26 -14.42
CA GLU A 437 -18.48 10.36 -14.41
C GLU A 437 -19.13 9.49 -15.51
N LYS A 438 -18.51 9.47 -16.69
CA LYS A 438 -18.95 8.61 -17.79
C LYS A 438 -18.73 7.13 -17.50
N ALA A 439 -17.61 6.79 -16.84
CA ALA A 439 -17.26 5.41 -16.54
C ALA A 439 -18.15 4.78 -15.46
N VAL A 440 -18.54 5.53 -14.43
CA VAL A 440 -19.42 5.03 -13.35
C VAL A 440 -20.87 4.78 -13.82
N ASN A 441 -21.26 5.39 -14.93
CA ASN A 441 -22.58 5.20 -15.55
C ASN A 441 -22.59 4.16 -16.70
N LYS A 442 -21.44 3.53 -16.97
CA LYS A 442 -21.25 2.51 -18.03
C LYS A 442 -20.34 1.40 -17.51
N THR A 443 -19.99 0.43 -18.36
CA THR A 443 -18.95 -0.55 -18.04
C THR A 443 -17.59 0.16 -17.96
N SER A 444 -17.08 0.38 -16.76
CA SER A 444 -15.90 1.20 -16.47
C SER A 444 -14.65 0.77 -17.27
N SER A 445 -14.34 -0.52 -17.30
CA SER A 445 -13.21 -1.07 -18.05
C SER A 445 -13.24 -0.67 -19.53
N THR A 446 -14.40 -0.71 -20.17
CA THR A 446 -14.54 -0.31 -21.58
C THR A 446 -14.23 1.18 -21.80
N VAL A 447 -14.60 2.03 -20.87
CA VAL A 447 -14.34 3.48 -20.95
C VAL A 447 -12.86 3.78 -20.72
N PHE A 448 -12.28 3.22 -19.66
CA PHE A 448 -10.87 3.48 -19.28
C PHE A 448 -9.89 2.87 -20.28
N MET A 449 -10.11 1.65 -20.75
CA MET A 449 -9.27 1.00 -21.77
C MET A 449 -9.22 1.77 -23.09
N LYS A 450 -10.28 2.46 -23.49
CA LYS A 450 -10.24 3.28 -24.71
C LYS A 450 -9.26 4.45 -24.60
N THR A 451 -9.17 5.07 -23.41
CA THR A 451 -8.26 6.19 -23.17
C THR A 451 -6.81 5.73 -22.94
N ALA A 452 -6.64 4.52 -22.42
CA ALA A 452 -5.34 3.93 -22.17
C ALA A 452 -4.47 3.78 -23.42
N ARG A 453 -5.08 3.54 -24.59
CA ARG A 453 -4.36 3.48 -25.87
C ARG A 453 -3.64 4.78 -26.23
N LYS A 454 -4.13 5.93 -25.76
CA LYS A 454 -3.45 7.23 -25.93
C LYS A 454 -2.20 7.28 -25.05
N GLY A 455 -2.31 6.95 -23.77
CA GLY A 455 -1.18 6.93 -22.83
C GLY A 455 -0.04 5.99 -23.25
N LEU A 456 -0.37 4.85 -23.88
CA LEU A 456 0.64 3.95 -24.45
C LEU A 456 1.49 4.61 -25.54
N ARG A 457 0.86 5.46 -26.39
CA ARG A 457 1.57 6.20 -27.43
C ARG A 457 2.42 7.33 -26.87
N GLU A 458 2.03 7.87 -25.72
CA GLU A 458 2.69 8.96 -25.02
C GLU A 458 3.81 8.48 -24.08
N GLY A 459 4.04 7.17 -23.98
CA GLY A 459 5.16 6.60 -23.23
C GLY A 459 4.95 6.57 -21.70
N TYR A 460 3.70 6.49 -21.23
CA TYR A 460 3.38 6.44 -19.78
C TYR A 460 3.87 5.18 -19.08
N LEU A 461 4.14 4.11 -19.81
CA LEU A 461 4.72 2.89 -19.27
C LEU A 461 6.21 2.81 -19.57
N TYR A 462 6.99 2.53 -18.54
CA TYR A 462 8.43 2.33 -18.66
C TYR A 462 8.75 1.10 -19.50
N ARG A 463 9.77 1.20 -20.39
CA ARG A 463 10.21 0.16 -21.34
C ARG A 463 11.70 -0.11 -21.27
N GLY A 464 12.34 0.16 -20.14
CA GLY A 464 13.75 -0.13 -20.00
C GLY A 464 14.08 -1.62 -19.90
N ASP A 465 15.36 -1.91 -19.94
CA ASP A 465 15.90 -3.27 -19.84
C ASP A 465 15.64 -3.88 -18.45
N ARG A 466 15.50 -5.19 -18.40
CA ARG A 466 15.51 -5.94 -17.14
C ARG A 466 16.93 -5.92 -16.56
N ILE A 467 17.02 -5.75 -15.24
CA ILE A 467 18.29 -5.88 -14.51
C ILE A 467 18.47 -7.36 -14.20
N ASP A 468 19.34 -8.03 -14.98
CA ASP A 468 19.57 -9.46 -14.90
C ASP A 468 21.04 -9.74 -14.50
N ALA A 469 21.19 -10.34 -13.32
CA ALA A 469 22.48 -10.78 -12.81
C ALA A 469 22.25 -11.86 -11.73
N PRO A 470 23.16 -12.83 -11.58
CA PRO A 470 23.10 -13.83 -10.53
C PRO A 470 23.27 -13.18 -9.14
N LEU A 471 22.55 -13.68 -8.14
CA LEU A 471 22.65 -13.26 -6.75
C LEU A 471 23.45 -14.26 -5.92
N ASP A 472 24.31 -13.75 -5.03
CA ASP A 472 24.85 -14.53 -3.91
C ASP A 472 23.88 -14.49 -2.73
N LEU A 473 23.18 -15.57 -2.51
CA LEU A 473 22.18 -15.73 -1.44
C LEU A 473 22.72 -16.46 -0.20
N SER A 474 24.01 -16.74 -0.13
CA SER A 474 24.64 -17.54 0.95
C SER A 474 24.38 -16.96 2.35
N ASP A 475 24.56 -15.65 2.53
CA ASP A 475 24.29 -14.98 3.82
C ASP A 475 22.80 -15.00 4.19
N ALA A 476 21.91 -14.73 3.24
CA ALA A 476 20.47 -14.76 3.48
C ALA A 476 19.98 -16.17 3.83
N THR A 477 20.49 -17.19 3.15
CA THR A 477 20.17 -18.61 3.44
C THR A 477 20.67 -19.01 4.83
N GLY A 478 21.92 -18.69 5.17
CA GLY A 478 22.48 -19.01 6.50
C GLY A 478 21.72 -18.30 7.64
N ARG A 479 21.31 -17.05 7.46
CA ARG A 479 20.45 -16.35 8.44
C ARG A 479 19.07 -16.99 8.57
N LEU A 480 18.45 -17.37 7.48
CA LEU A 480 17.15 -18.04 7.49
C LEU A 480 17.23 -19.37 8.25
N GLU A 481 18.21 -20.21 7.96
CA GLU A 481 18.43 -21.49 8.64
C GLU A 481 18.68 -21.30 10.14
N SER A 482 19.49 -20.31 10.52
CA SER A 482 19.73 -19.97 11.93
C SER A 482 18.45 -19.52 12.66
N ILE A 483 17.58 -18.77 12.00
CA ILE A 483 16.33 -18.30 12.59
C ILE A 483 15.33 -19.44 12.73
N LEU A 484 15.12 -20.23 11.69
CA LEU A 484 14.14 -21.33 11.70
C LEU A 484 14.61 -22.55 12.50
N GLY A 485 15.91 -22.86 12.47
CA GLY A 485 16.48 -23.96 13.27
C GLY A 485 16.38 -23.79 14.78
N GLN A 486 16.10 -22.59 15.28
CA GLN A 486 15.83 -22.31 16.71
C GLN A 486 14.35 -22.45 17.10
N VAL A 487 13.50 -22.86 16.18
CA VAL A 487 12.04 -22.95 16.36
C VAL A 487 11.58 -24.40 16.61
N ASN A 488 12.45 -25.40 16.38
CA ASN A 488 12.20 -26.84 16.61
C ASN A 488 12.53 -27.26 18.03
#